data_e1d4e2ec575c471cd9dd2d7e031fa93d
#
_entry.id   e1d4e2ec575c471cd9dd2d7e031fa93d
#
_cell.length_a   1.000
_cell.length_b   1.000
_cell.length_c   1.000
_cell.angle_alpha   90.00
_cell.angle_beta   90.00
_cell.angle_gamma   90.00
#
_symmetry.space_group_name_H-M   'P 1'
#
loop_
_entity.id
_entity.type
_entity.pdbx_description
1 polymer ?
#
loop_
_entity_poly.entity_id
_entity_poly.type
_entity_poly.pdbx_seq_one_letter_code
_entity_poly.pdbx_strand_id
1 'polypeptide(L)'
;CMAVMAMCVLLSCTEKKEEATLSGLMKSNFVSEVQGKPTALYVLKNQNGAEACVTNWGGRLVSVMVPDKDGKMTDVVLGYDNIQQYVDNPNNNYGGLIGRYGNRIANGKFSLDGVEYQLPLNNNGHCLHGGPEGYHTVVWDAKQVNDQSVELTYLSKDGEAGFPGNLNLKVTYTLTNDNAVDIKYEATTDKPTVVNLTNHSYFNLSGVPGSQILDHTLMIAADTYVPVDAT
;
A
#
# COMPACT_ATOMS: atom_id res chain seq x y z
N CYS A 1 -42.68 -51.72 -24.18
CA CYS A 1 -42.55 -50.52 -23.35
C CYS A 1 -41.20 -50.54 -22.61
N MET A 2 -40.20 -49.79 -23.13
CA MET A 2 -38.93 -49.59 -22.45
C MET A 2 -38.98 -48.23 -21.73
N ALA A 3 -38.92 -48.25 -20.40
CA ALA A 3 -38.83 -47.04 -19.63
C ALA A 3 -37.35 -46.59 -19.56
N VAL A 4 -37.05 -45.43 -20.13
CA VAL A 4 -35.75 -44.79 -20.01
C VAL A 4 -35.77 -44.00 -18.70
N MET A 5 -34.97 -44.43 -17.76
CA MET A 5 -34.76 -43.78 -16.47
C MET A 5 -33.68 -42.70 -16.64
N ALA A 6 -34.09 -41.45 -16.72
CA ALA A 6 -33.16 -40.31 -16.76
C ALA A 6 -32.57 -40.09 -15.38
N MET A 7 -31.26 -40.37 -15.25
CA MET A 7 -30.48 -40.14 -14.04
C MET A 7 -30.02 -38.67 -14.03
N CYS A 8 -30.74 -37.83 -13.26
CA CYS A 8 -30.29 -36.46 -13.00
C CYS A 8 -29.09 -36.49 -12.04
N VAL A 9 -27.90 -36.25 -12.59
CA VAL A 9 -26.70 -36.00 -11.77
C VAL A 9 -26.80 -34.56 -11.26
N LEU A 10 -27.16 -34.40 -10.01
CA LEU A 10 -27.06 -33.11 -9.30
C LEU A 10 -25.58 -32.85 -9.03
N LEU A 11 -24.95 -32.02 -9.87
CA LEU A 11 -23.65 -31.41 -9.54
C LEU A 11 -23.87 -30.43 -8.40
N SER A 12 -23.59 -30.86 -7.18
CA SER A 12 -23.46 -29.97 -6.03
C SER A 12 -22.16 -29.18 -6.21
N CYS A 13 -22.24 -27.97 -6.72
CA CYS A 13 -21.18 -26.98 -6.56
C CYS A 13 -21.14 -26.60 -5.09
N THR A 14 -20.28 -27.20 -4.32
CA THR A 14 -19.90 -26.67 -3.01
C THR A 14 -19.06 -25.43 -3.26
N GLU A 15 -19.68 -24.24 -3.19
CA GLU A 15 -18.94 -22.99 -3.08
C GLU A 15 -18.01 -23.10 -1.87
N LYS A 16 -16.70 -23.11 -2.09
CA LYS A 16 -15.73 -22.98 -1.00
C LYS A 16 -16.01 -21.63 -0.34
N LYS A 17 -16.45 -21.66 0.91
CA LYS A 17 -16.61 -20.45 1.71
C LYS A 17 -15.25 -19.76 1.78
N GLU A 18 -15.20 -18.49 1.43
CA GLU A 18 -13.99 -17.69 1.55
C GLU A 18 -13.55 -17.64 3.01
N GLU A 19 -12.27 -17.89 3.27
CA GLU A 19 -11.70 -17.76 4.61
C GLU A 19 -11.23 -16.32 4.83
N ALA A 20 -11.57 -15.76 5.99
CA ALA A 20 -11.04 -14.48 6.42
C ALA A 20 -9.53 -14.58 6.71
N THR A 21 -8.83 -13.49 6.54
CA THR A 21 -7.44 -13.31 6.96
C THR A 21 -7.33 -13.35 8.50
N LEU A 22 -6.12 -13.40 9.05
CA LEU A 22 -5.93 -13.34 10.51
C LEU A 22 -6.47 -12.04 11.13
N SER A 23 -6.43 -10.93 10.38
CA SER A 23 -7.01 -9.65 10.79
C SER A 23 -8.53 -9.57 10.57
N GLY A 24 -9.17 -10.62 10.03
CA GLY A 24 -10.60 -10.65 9.74
C GLY A 24 -11.01 -10.06 8.40
N LEU A 25 -10.05 -9.62 7.57
CA LEU A 25 -10.33 -9.08 6.25
C LEU A 25 -10.81 -10.19 5.29
N MET A 26 -11.74 -9.85 4.41
CA MET A 26 -12.18 -10.71 3.32
C MET A 26 -11.55 -10.22 2.01
N LYS A 27 -10.89 -11.11 1.25
CA LYS A 27 -10.29 -10.74 -0.05
C LYS A 27 -11.32 -10.19 -1.01
N SER A 28 -12.54 -10.74 -0.99
CA SER A 28 -13.67 -10.28 -1.81
C SER A 28 -14.02 -8.80 -1.60
N ASN A 29 -13.81 -8.26 -0.39
CA ASN A 29 -14.06 -6.85 -0.10
C ASN A 29 -13.05 -5.89 -0.77
N PHE A 30 -11.97 -6.43 -1.34
CA PHE A 30 -10.93 -5.66 -2.05
C PHE A 30 -10.97 -5.90 -3.56
N VAL A 31 -11.91 -6.73 -4.05
CA VAL A 31 -12.09 -6.98 -5.48
C VAL A 31 -13.05 -5.94 -6.04
N SER A 32 -12.53 -5.09 -6.92
CA SER A 32 -13.30 -4.06 -7.63
C SER A 32 -12.57 -3.68 -8.91
N GLU A 33 -13.15 -2.79 -9.70
CA GLU A 33 -12.48 -2.09 -10.78
C GLU A 33 -12.36 -0.61 -10.42
N VAL A 34 -11.13 -0.11 -10.34
CA VAL A 34 -10.83 1.30 -10.03
C VAL A 34 -9.91 1.84 -11.11
N GLN A 35 -10.26 2.99 -11.70
CA GLN A 35 -9.50 3.60 -12.81
C GLN A 35 -9.29 2.63 -14.00
N GLY A 36 -10.27 1.75 -14.29
CA GLY A 36 -10.19 0.77 -15.36
C GLY A 36 -9.23 -0.39 -15.12
N LYS A 37 -8.79 -0.59 -13.88
CA LYS A 37 -7.91 -1.70 -13.48
C LYS A 37 -8.50 -2.49 -12.31
N PRO A 38 -8.28 -3.82 -12.27
CA PRO A 38 -8.75 -4.65 -11.16
C PRO A 38 -7.95 -4.38 -9.89
N THR A 39 -8.64 -4.34 -8.75
CA THR A 39 -8.04 -4.31 -7.42
C THR A 39 -8.16 -5.66 -6.72
N ALA A 40 -7.25 -5.92 -5.78
CA ALA A 40 -7.23 -7.15 -4.99
C ALA A 40 -6.50 -6.96 -3.65
N LEU A 41 -6.68 -7.92 -2.75
CA LEU A 41 -5.91 -8.07 -1.52
C LEU A 41 -4.96 -9.25 -1.64
N TYR A 42 -3.68 -9.00 -1.41
CA TYR A 42 -2.59 -9.97 -1.38
C TYR A 42 -2.26 -10.28 0.07
N VAL A 43 -2.30 -11.56 0.43
CA VAL A 43 -2.03 -12.01 1.80
C VAL A 43 -0.68 -12.69 1.83
N LEU A 44 0.23 -12.15 2.63
CA LEU A 44 1.58 -12.66 2.84
C LEU A 44 1.60 -13.40 4.18
N LYS A 45 2.15 -14.61 4.17
CA LYS A 45 2.25 -15.46 5.37
C LYS A 45 3.67 -15.98 5.52
N ASN A 46 4.24 -15.83 6.71
CA ASN A 46 5.54 -16.42 6.99
C ASN A 46 5.40 -17.79 7.69
N GLN A 47 6.52 -18.47 7.88
CA GLN A 47 6.54 -19.80 8.52
C GLN A 47 6.23 -19.77 10.03
N ASN A 48 6.30 -18.60 10.66
CA ASN A 48 6.06 -18.39 12.08
C ASN A 48 4.62 -17.93 12.38
N GLY A 49 3.75 -17.94 11.35
CA GLY A 49 2.33 -17.64 11.49
C GLY A 49 1.96 -16.17 11.48
N ALA A 50 2.91 -15.26 11.28
CA ALA A 50 2.60 -13.86 11.03
C ALA A 50 1.97 -13.68 9.64
N GLU A 51 1.14 -12.64 9.50
CA GLU A 51 0.44 -12.33 8.26
C GLU A 51 0.49 -10.83 7.97
N ALA A 52 0.70 -10.47 6.71
CA ALA A 52 0.57 -9.09 6.25
C ALA A 52 -0.34 -9.03 5.02
N CYS A 53 -1.19 -8.02 4.95
CA CYS A 53 -2.11 -7.82 3.83
C CYS A 53 -1.73 -6.56 3.06
N VAL A 54 -1.65 -6.68 1.73
CA VAL A 54 -1.33 -5.58 0.82
C VAL A 54 -2.40 -5.48 -0.25
N THR A 55 -2.92 -4.28 -0.53
CA THR A 55 -3.76 -4.06 -1.71
C THR A 55 -2.98 -3.32 -2.79
N ASN A 56 -3.27 -3.63 -4.05
CA ASN A 56 -2.66 -2.92 -5.18
C ASN A 56 -3.26 -1.53 -5.44
N TRP A 57 -4.35 -1.13 -4.79
CA TRP A 57 -4.77 0.26 -4.74
C TRP A 57 -3.83 1.07 -3.87
N GLY A 58 -3.05 1.94 -4.49
CA GLY A 58 -2.04 2.74 -3.79
C GLY A 58 -0.88 1.92 -3.20
N GLY A 59 -0.77 0.63 -3.53
CA GLY A 59 0.25 -0.27 -2.99
C GLY A 59 0.25 -0.33 -1.45
N ARG A 60 -0.94 -0.32 -0.83
CA ARG A 60 -1.11 -0.09 0.60
C ARG A 60 -0.87 -1.34 1.44
N LEU A 61 -0.09 -1.19 2.49
CA LEU A 61 -0.03 -2.14 3.60
C LEU A 61 -1.28 -1.96 4.46
N VAL A 62 -2.18 -2.95 4.44
CA VAL A 62 -3.54 -2.86 5.02
C VAL A 62 -3.57 -3.36 6.46
N SER A 63 -2.86 -4.46 6.74
CA SER A 63 -2.75 -5.05 8.09
C SER A 63 -1.41 -5.75 8.27
N VAL A 64 -0.94 -5.84 9.50
CA VAL A 64 0.24 -6.63 9.90
C VAL A 64 -0.08 -7.34 11.21
N MET A 65 -0.32 -8.63 11.12
CA MET A 65 -0.59 -9.51 12.26
C MET A 65 0.70 -10.12 12.77
N VAL A 66 1.12 -9.74 13.96
CA VAL A 66 2.31 -10.25 14.64
C VAL A 66 1.97 -10.69 16.05
N PRO A 67 2.72 -11.65 16.64
CA PRO A 67 2.50 -12.04 18.01
C PRO A 67 2.93 -10.94 18.98
N ASP A 68 2.14 -10.67 19.99
CA ASP A 68 2.52 -9.86 21.14
C ASP A 68 3.44 -10.68 22.11
N LYS A 69 3.80 -10.08 23.23
CA LYS A 69 4.66 -10.74 24.25
C LYS A 69 4.07 -12.02 24.85
N ASP A 70 2.75 -12.20 24.73
CA ASP A 70 2.03 -13.38 25.24
C ASP A 70 1.71 -14.38 24.11
N GLY A 71 2.18 -14.13 22.88
CA GLY A 71 1.98 -14.94 21.69
C GLY A 71 0.62 -14.74 21.00
N LYS A 72 -0.17 -13.75 21.43
CA LYS A 72 -1.45 -13.43 20.80
C LYS A 72 -1.21 -12.61 19.54
N MET A 73 -1.76 -13.07 18.41
CA MET A 73 -1.71 -12.34 17.14
C MET A 73 -2.48 -11.03 17.24
N THR A 74 -1.81 -9.94 16.87
CA THR A 74 -2.29 -8.57 17.04
C THR A 74 -2.00 -7.78 15.78
N ASP A 75 -3.01 -7.04 15.26
CA ASP A 75 -2.81 -6.13 14.14
C ASP A 75 -2.21 -4.81 14.64
N VAL A 76 -1.07 -4.45 14.08
CA VAL A 76 -0.32 -3.25 14.51
C VAL A 76 -0.35 -2.12 13.49
N VAL A 77 -1.11 -2.25 12.39
CA VAL A 77 -1.22 -1.24 11.32
C VAL A 77 -2.65 -0.75 11.19
N LEU A 78 -2.82 0.57 11.02
CA LEU A 78 -4.12 1.15 10.74
C LEU A 78 -4.46 1.01 9.25
N GLY A 79 -5.64 0.46 8.96
CA GLY A 79 -6.16 0.26 7.62
C GLY A 79 -7.68 0.29 7.58
N TYR A 80 -8.26 0.13 6.40
CA TYR A 80 -9.68 -0.03 6.17
C TYR A 80 -10.02 -1.48 5.80
N ASP A 81 -11.28 -1.88 6.01
CA ASP A 81 -11.75 -3.25 5.83
C ASP A 81 -12.14 -3.59 4.39
N ASN A 82 -12.18 -2.61 3.50
CA ASN A 82 -12.57 -2.79 2.11
C ASN A 82 -11.99 -1.70 1.19
N ILE A 83 -11.99 -1.99 -0.11
CA ILE A 83 -11.44 -1.08 -1.13
C ILE A 83 -12.22 0.22 -1.25
N GLN A 84 -13.55 0.19 -1.07
CA GLN A 84 -14.39 1.36 -1.24
C GLN A 84 -14.05 2.46 -0.22
N GLN A 85 -13.75 2.07 1.03
CA GLN A 85 -13.33 3.04 2.07
C GLN A 85 -12.03 3.75 1.70
N TYR A 86 -11.09 3.06 1.04
CA TYR A 86 -9.87 3.70 0.53
C TYR A 86 -10.15 4.65 -0.64
N VAL A 87 -11.03 4.26 -1.57
CA VAL A 87 -11.39 5.06 -2.75
C VAL A 87 -12.15 6.32 -2.34
N ASP A 88 -13.05 6.21 -1.36
CA ASP A 88 -13.85 7.34 -0.85
C ASP A 88 -13.02 8.32 0.01
N ASN A 89 -11.85 7.88 0.50
CA ASN A 89 -10.95 8.69 1.33
C ASN A 89 -9.54 8.79 0.71
N PRO A 90 -9.40 9.33 -0.51
CA PRO A 90 -8.13 9.32 -1.26
C PRO A 90 -7.02 10.13 -0.58
N ASN A 91 -7.38 11.13 0.24
CA ASN A 91 -6.43 11.95 1.01
C ASN A 91 -5.90 11.24 2.26
N ASN A 92 -6.44 10.07 2.61
CA ASN A 92 -5.94 9.26 3.70
C ASN A 92 -4.75 8.42 3.21
N ASN A 93 -3.60 8.62 3.82
CA ASN A 93 -2.36 7.97 3.43
C ASN A 93 -2.15 6.60 4.07
N TYR A 94 -3.14 6.01 4.77
CA TYR A 94 -2.99 4.72 5.48
C TYR A 94 -2.33 3.66 4.62
N GLY A 95 -1.12 3.25 5.03
CA GLY A 95 -0.33 2.21 4.40
C GLY A 95 0.16 2.47 2.98
N GLY A 96 -0.15 3.65 2.39
CA GLY A 96 0.07 3.94 0.98
C GLY A 96 1.54 4.09 0.58
N LEU A 97 1.86 3.67 -0.65
CA LEU A 97 3.13 4.04 -1.29
C LEU A 97 3.09 5.51 -1.67
N ILE A 98 4.09 6.24 -1.24
CA ILE A 98 4.21 7.69 -1.46
C ILE A 98 5.27 7.96 -2.51
N GLY A 99 4.94 8.81 -3.45
CA GLY A 99 5.79 9.23 -4.55
C GLY A 99 5.01 10.09 -5.57
N ARG A 100 5.70 10.70 -6.57
CA ARG A 100 7.11 10.47 -6.92
C ARG A 100 8.07 10.99 -5.83
N TYR A 101 7.66 12.05 -5.07
CA TYR A 101 8.48 12.65 -4.02
C TYR A 101 7.69 12.72 -2.71
N GLY A 102 8.13 11.96 -1.72
CA GLY A 102 7.56 11.94 -0.37
C GLY A 102 7.89 13.21 0.41
N ASN A 103 6.98 13.59 1.34
CA ASN A 103 6.97 14.85 2.04
C ASN A 103 6.79 16.04 1.06
N ARG A 104 7.27 17.24 1.37
CA ARG A 104 6.93 18.49 0.66
C ARG A 104 8.04 18.96 -0.28
N ILE A 105 7.60 19.47 -1.43
CA ILE A 105 8.40 20.37 -2.27
C ILE A 105 7.81 21.77 -2.09
N ALA A 106 8.63 22.68 -1.56
CA ALA A 106 8.22 24.04 -1.24
C ALA A 106 7.70 24.78 -2.48
N ASN A 107 6.53 25.42 -2.36
CA ASN A 107 5.83 26.10 -3.45
C ASN A 107 5.58 25.23 -4.69
N GLY A 108 5.72 23.90 -4.56
CA GLY A 108 5.65 22.95 -5.67
C GLY A 108 6.70 23.16 -6.73
N LYS A 109 7.84 23.78 -6.42
CA LYS A 109 8.86 24.14 -7.41
C LYS A 109 10.20 23.51 -7.12
N PHE A 110 10.85 23.03 -8.17
CA PHE A 110 12.26 22.65 -8.14
C PHE A 110 12.91 22.94 -9.49
N SER A 111 14.24 23.06 -9.48
CA SER A 111 15.02 23.20 -10.72
C SER A 111 15.92 21.98 -10.88
N LEU A 112 16.00 21.45 -12.09
CA LEU A 112 16.85 20.34 -12.46
C LEU A 112 17.49 20.63 -13.81
N ASP A 113 18.82 20.59 -13.90
CA ASP A 113 19.60 20.89 -15.10
C ASP A 113 19.25 22.24 -15.74
N GLY A 114 18.96 23.26 -14.92
CA GLY A 114 18.60 24.61 -15.36
C GLY A 114 17.17 24.80 -15.83
N VAL A 115 16.34 23.77 -15.78
CA VAL A 115 14.90 23.81 -16.07
C VAL A 115 14.11 23.89 -14.78
N GLU A 116 13.21 24.87 -14.65
CA GLU A 116 12.26 24.96 -13.53
C GLU A 116 11.02 24.10 -13.83
N TYR A 117 10.60 23.31 -12.83
CA TYR A 117 9.38 22.51 -12.85
C TYR A 117 8.40 23.02 -11.82
N GLN A 118 7.12 23.11 -12.21
CA GLN A 118 6.01 23.46 -11.32
C GLN A 118 5.11 22.26 -11.14
N LEU A 119 4.94 21.86 -9.88
CA LEU A 119 4.05 20.77 -9.46
C LEU A 119 2.71 21.33 -8.96
N PRO A 120 1.64 20.52 -8.96
CA PRO A 120 0.38 20.86 -8.32
C PRO A 120 0.56 21.15 -6.83
N LEU A 121 -0.17 22.16 -6.34
CA LEU A 121 -0.18 22.52 -4.93
C LEU A 121 -1.38 21.85 -4.24
N ASN A 122 -1.14 20.98 -3.28
CA ASN A 122 -2.18 20.22 -2.59
C ASN A 122 -2.15 20.34 -1.06
N ASN A 123 -1.17 21.09 -0.51
CA ASN A 123 -1.06 21.25 0.93
C ASN A 123 -0.39 22.58 1.28
N ASN A 124 -1.14 23.55 1.83
CA ASN A 124 -0.65 24.86 2.32
C ASN A 124 0.30 25.58 1.34
N GLY A 125 0.02 25.54 0.05
CA GLY A 125 0.88 26.18 -0.97
C GLY A 125 2.12 25.36 -1.36
N HIS A 126 2.22 24.11 -0.95
CA HIS A 126 3.30 23.18 -1.30
C HIS A 126 2.76 21.96 -2.05
N CYS A 127 3.66 21.22 -2.72
CA CYS A 127 3.36 19.90 -3.24
C CYS A 127 3.71 18.86 -2.17
N LEU A 128 2.71 18.14 -1.67
CA LEU A 128 2.86 17.08 -0.67
C LEU A 128 2.69 15.71 -1.32
N HIS A 129 3.61 14.80 -1.04
CA HIS A 129 3.48 13.37 -1.37
C HIS A 129 3.25 13.06 -2.86
N GLY A 130 3.85 13.85 -3.76
CA GLY A 130 3.70 13.69 -5.20
C GLY A 130 2.49 14.38 -5.80
N GLY A 131 1.76 15.19 -4.99
CA GLY A 131 0.58 15.92 -5.42
C GLY A 131 -0.74 15.18 -5.21
N PRO A 132 -1.86 15.71 -5.73
CA PRO A 132 -3.19 15.14 -5.51
C PRO A 132 -3.36 13.74 -6.15
N GLU A 133 -2.56 13.43 -7.17
CA GLU A 133 -2.53 12.16 -7.89
C GLU A 133 -1.26 11.37 -7.58
N GLY A 134 -0.83 11.38 -6.31
CA GLY A 134 0.34 10.64 -5.87
C GLY A 134 0.14 9.11 -5.92
N TYR A 135 1.21 8.36 -5.75
CA TYR A 135 1.26 6.90 -5.95
C TYR A 135 0.31 6.10 -5.03
N HIS A 136 -0.15 6.71 -3.95
CA HIS A 136 -1.17 6.14 -3.06
C HIS A 136 -2.60 6.20 -3.62
N THR A 137 -2.81 6.86 -4.76
CA THR A 137 -4.13 7.02 -5.43
C THR A 137 -4.20 6.35 -6.79
N VAL A 138 -3.27 5.47 -7.13
CA VAL A 138 -3.26 4.73 -8.40
C VAL A 138 -3.34 3.23 -8.17
N VAL A 139 -3.87 2.50 -9.16
CA VAL A 139 -3.84 1.03 -9.14
C VAL A 139 -2.51 0.54 -9.72
N TRP A 140 -1.72 -0.14 -8.91
CA TRP A 140 -0.49 -0.80 -9.32
C TRP A 140 -0.78 -2.15 -9.99
N ASP A 141 0.01 -2.53 -10.96
CA ASP A 141 0.02 -3.90 -11.44
C ASP A 141 0.72 -4.78 -10.39
N ALA A 142 0.10 -5.88 -9.99
CA ALA A 142 0.56 -6.67 -8.85
C ALA A 142 0.68 -8.15 -9.19
N LYS A 143 1.70 -8.80 -8.61
CA LYS A 143 1.95 -10.22 -8.75
C LYS A 143 2.38 -10.83 -7.43
N GLN A 144 1.61 -11.80 -6.92
CA GLN A 144 2.06 -12.65 -5.82
C GLN A 144 3.26 -13.47 -6.31
N VAL A 145 4.43 -13.28 -5.68
CA VAL A 145 5.68 -13.97 -6.08
C VAL A 145 5.76 -15.35 -5.40
N ASN A 146 5.42 -15.37 -4.11
CA ASN A 146 5.33 -16.57 -3.27
C ASN A 146 4.43 -16.24 -2.07
N ASP A 147 4.32 -17.15 -1.09
CA ASP A 147 3.47 -16.97 0.08
C ASP A 147 3.89 -15.78 0.96
N GLN A 148 5.15 -15.34 0.89
CA GLN A 148 5.71 -14.28 1.70
C GLN A 148 5.89 -12.95 0.95
N SER A 149 5.74 -12.92 -0.38
CA SER A 149 6.12 -11.74 -1.17
C SER A 149 5.12 -11.39 -2.26
N VAL A 150 4.86 -10.10 -2.43
CA VAL A 150 4.13 -9.50 -3.55
C VAL A 150 4.97 -8.41 -4.21
N GLU A 151 5.01 -8.42 -5.53
CA GLU A 151 5.65 -7.41 -6.37
C GLU A 151 4.58 -6.50 -6.96
N LEU A 152 4.79 -5.20 -6.85
CA LEU A 152 3.96 -4.13 -7.41
C LEU A 152 4.78 -3.36 -8.44
N THR A 153 4.22 -3.11 -9.63
CA THR A 153 4.88 -2.32 -10.67
C THR A 153 3.99 -1.17 -11.13
N TYR A 154 4.61 -0.04 -11.45
CA TYR A 154 3.92 1.14 -11.96
C TYR A 154 4.83 1.91 -12.93
N LEU A 155 4.28 2.35 -14.05
CA LEU A 155 4.91 3.31 -14.95
C LEU A 155 4.33 4.70 -14.72
N SER A 156 5.08 5.54 -14.03
CA SER A 156 4.79 6.97 -13.91
C SER A 156 5.32 7.69 -15.15
N LYS A 157 4.41 8.17 -16.00
CA LYS A 157 4.76 8.75 -17.31
C LYS A 157 5.43 10.11 -17.17
N ASP A 158 6.19 10.47 -18.19
CA ASP A 158 6.77 11.82 -18.34
C ASP A 158 5.67 12.89 -18.23
N GLY A 159 5.83 13.85 -17.33
CA GLY A 159 4.86 14.91 -17.05
C GLY A 159 3.76 14.54 -16.04
N GLU A 160 3.67 13.31 -15.56
CA GLU A 160 2.71 12.93 -14.52
C GLU A 160 2.93 13.77 -13.27
N ALA A 161 1.85 14.40 -12.77
CA ALA A 161 1.88 15.37 -11.68
C ALA A 161 2.95 16.47 -11.84
N GLY A 162 3.39 16.77 -13.07
CA GLY A 162 4.40 17.77 -13.39
C GLY A 162 5.86 17.30 -13.29
N PHE A 163 6.10 16.03 -12.92
CA PHE A 163 7.47 15.50 -12.84
C PHE A 163 8.02 15.06 -14.20
N PRO A 164 9.30 15.39 -14.53
CA PRO A 164 9.90 14.97 -15.78
C PRO A 164 10.31 13.48 -15.77
N GLY A 165 10.34 12.91 -16.98
CA GLY A 165 10.83 11.57 -17.26
C GLY A 165 9.82 10.46 -16.96
N ASN A 166 9.87 9.42 -17.79
CA ASN A 166 9.19 8.17 -17.49
C ASN A 166 9.93 7.48 -16.34
N LEU A 167 9.22 7.12 -15.30
CA LEU A 167 9.78 6.41 -14.15
C LEU A 167 9.13 5.03 -14.05
N ASN A 168 9.90 3.98 -14.30
CA ASN A 168 9.48 2.61 -14.06
C ASN A 168 9.75 2.27 -12.60
N LEU A 169 8.73 1.85 -11.90
CA LEU A 169 8.76 1.53 -10.47
C LEU A 169 8.47 0.06 -10.25
N LYS A 170 9.20 -0.53 -9.32
CA LYS A 170 8.91 -1.83 -8.76
C LYS A 170 9.07 -1.76 -7.24
N VAL A 171 8.04 -2.18 -6.51
CA VAL A 171 8.06 -2.27 -5.06
C VAL A 171 7.74 -3.70 -4.67
N THR A 172 8.60 -4.30 -3.86
CA THR A 172 8.40 -5.66 -3.36
C THR A 172 8.19 -5.62 -1.85
N TYR A 173 7.04 -6.09 -1.41
CA TYR A 173 6.77 -6.36 0.00
C TYR A 173 7.14 -7.81 0.29
N THR A 174 7.87 -8.03 1.36
CA THR A 174 8.20 -9.37 1.86
C THR A 174 7.98 -9.45 3.37
N LEU A 175 7.15 -10.38 3.81
CA LEU A 175 7.03 -10.73 5.22
C LEU A 175 8.06 -11.80 5.54
N THR A 176 9.10 -11.41 6.27
CA THR A 176 10.23 -12.29 6.59
C THR A 176 9.89 -13.27 7.73
N ASN A 177 10.71 -14.32 7.91
CA ASN A 177 10.46 -15.31 8.96
C ASN A 177 10.73 -14.79 10.38
N ASP A 178 11.43 -13.69 10.51
CA ASP A 178 11.64 -12.99 11.78
C ASP A 178 10.57 -11.90 12.07
N ASN A 179 9.43 -11.98 11.34
CA ASN A 179 8.25 -11.11 11.46
C ASN A 179 8.52 -9.63 11.06
N ALA A 180 9.53 -9.37 10.24
CA ALA A 180 9.73 -8.06 9.65
C ALA A 180 8.99 -7.94 8.32
N VAL A 181 8.50 -6.74 8.00
CA VAL A 181 8.01 -6.37 6.67
C VAL A 181 9.10 -5.60 5.95
N ASP A 182 9.74 -6.27 4.99
CA ASP A 182 10.68 -5.65 4.08
C ASP A 182 9.96 -4.98 2.93
N ILE A 183 10.33 -3.73 2.61
CA ILE A 183 9.80 -2.97 1.48
C ILE A 183 10.96 -2.54 0.60
N LYS A 184 11.20 -3.26 -0.49
CA LYS A 184 12.26 -2.95 -1.45
C LYS A 184 11.72 -2.08 -2.57
N TYR A 185 12.40 -0.96 -2.84
CA TYR A 185 12.09 -0.04 -3.95
C TYR A 185 13.16 -0.15 -5.04
N GLU A 186 12.71 -0.27 -6.28
CA GLU A 186 13.55 -0.24 -7.47
C GLU A 186 12.93 0.75 -8.47
N ALA A 187 13.75 1.65 -9.02
CA ALA A 187 13.29 2.66 -9.97
C ALA A 187 14.31 2.85 -11.10
N THR A 188 13.82 3.00 -12.33
CA THR A 188 14.62 3.37 -13.50
C THR A 188 13.92 4.46 -14.28
N THR A 189 14.67 5.39 -14.85
CA THR A 189 14.13 6.51 -15.61
C THR A 189 14.88 6.74 -16.92
N ASP A 190 14.21 7.35 -17.89
CA ASP A 190 14.77 7.74 -19.18
C ASP A 190 15.27 9.18 -19.23
N LYS A 191 14.98 10.00 -18.19
CA LYS A 191 15.42 11.40 -18.05
C LYS A 191 15.77 11.72 -16.59
N PRO A 192 16.61 12.72 -16.32
CA PRO A 192 16.78 13.25 -14.99
C PRO A 192 15.43 13.59 -14.33
N THR A 193 15.22 13.15 -13.11
CA THR A 193 14.02 13.42 -12.32
C THR A 193 14.33 13.37 -10.83
N VAL A 194 13.40 13.83 -9.99
CA VAL A 194 13.50 13.73 -8.54
C VAL A 194 12.68 12.54 -8.05
N VAL A 195 13.26 11.74 -7.15
CA VAL A 195 12.63 10.54 -6.58
C VAL A 195 12.90 10.48 -5.08
N ASN A 196 11.85 10.33 -4.29
CA ASN A 196 11.91 10.06 -2.87
C ASN A 196 10.70 9.23 -2.46
N LEU A 197 10.85 7.90 -2.45
CA LEU A 197 9.76 6.97 -2.20
C LEU A 197 9.70 6.60 -0.73
N THR A 198 8.50 6.38 -0.21
CA THR A 198 8.28 5.86 1.13
C THR A 198 6.96 5.10 1.23
N ASN A 199 6.76 4.38 2.34
CA ASN A 199 5.47 3.83 2.74
C ASN A 199 4.91 4.66 3.90
N HIS A 200 3.60 4.93 3.88
CA HIS A 200 2.94 5.79 4.87
C HIS A 200 2.06 4.99 5.83
N SER A 201 2.58 3.88 6.35
CA SER A 201 1.87 3.12 7.39
C SER A 201 1.81 3.90 8.71
N TYR A 202 0.70 3.75 9.42
CA TYR A 202 0.51 4.23 10.77
C TYR A 202 0.48 3.01 11.69
N PHE A 203 1.41 2.98 12.65
CA PHE A 203 1.53 1.89 13.59
C PHE A 203 0.91 2.21 14.94
N ASN A 204 0.19 1.23 15.50
CA ASN A 204 -0.26 1.22 16.87
C ASN A 204 0.07 -0.15 17.50
N LEU A 205 1.16 -0.21 18.24
CA LEU A 205 1.66 -1.46 18.82
C LEU A 205 0.79 -2.03 19.93
N SER A 206 -0.21 -1.27 20.41
CA SER A 206 -1.21 -1.82 21.34
C SER A 206 -2.15 -2.82 20.66
N GLY A 207 -2.30 -2.74 19.33
CA GLY A 207 -3.25 -3.54 18.55
C GLY A 207 -4.72 -3.31 18.92
N VAL A 208 -5.02 -2.23 19.64
CA VAL A 208 -6.38 -1.86 20.03
C VAL A 208 -6.89 -0.75 19.12
N PRO A 209 -7.84 -1.02 18.21
CA PRO A 209 -8.38 -0.01 17.31
C PRO A 209 -8.94 1.19 18.09
N GLY A 210 -8.58 2.40 17.64
CA GLY A 210 -9.03 3.65 18.26
C GLY A 210 -8.32 4.04 19.56
N SER A 211 -7.36 3.24 20.05
CA SER A 211 -6.54 3.65 21.19
C SER A 211 -5.50 4.68 20.78
N GLN A 212 -5.07 5.49 21.74
CA GLN A 212 -3.98 6.46 21.56
C GLN A 212 -2.62 5.75 21.62
N ILE A 213 -1.59 6.38 21.02
CA ILE A 213 -0.20 5.90 21.00
C ILE A 213 0.73 6.69 21.92
N LEU A 214 0.18 7.49 22.84
CA LEU A 214 0.94 8.44 23.66
C LEU A 214 1.86 7.76 24.68
N ASP A 215 1.68 6.48 24.94
CA ASP A 215 2.52 5.62 25.79
C ASP A 215 3.61 4.86 25.01
N HIS A 216 3.67 5.02 23.67
CA HIS A 216 4.72 4.43 22.88
C HIS A 216 6.05 5.16 23.09
N THR A 217 7.12 4.41 23.08
CA THR A 217 8.50 4.96 23.14
C THR A 217 9.09 4.91 21.73
N LEU A 218 9.57 6.07 21.26
CA LEU A 218 10.27 6.21 19.99
C LEU A 218 11.73 6.51 20.23
N MET A 219 12.63 5.72 19.65
CA MET A 219 14.07 5.99 19.59
C MET A 219 14.48 6.26 18.16
N ILE A 220 15.19 7.35 17.92
CA ILE A 220 15.74 7.71 16.61
C ILE A 220 17.25 7.89 16.77
N ALA A 221 18.02 7.05 16.08
CA ALA A 221 19.48 7.15 16.05
C ALA A 221 19.91 8.21 15.01
N ALA A 222 19.73 9.48 15.35
CA ALA A 222 20.06 10.62 14.50
C ALA A 222 20.56 11.80 15.33
N ASP A 223 21.61 12.47 14.87
CA ASP A 223 22.19 13.65 15.52
C ASP A 223 21.46 14.94 15.16
N THR A 224 20.71 14.93 14.04
CA THR A 224 20.00 16.09 13.52
C THR A 224 18.63 15.71 12.98
N TYR A 225 17.76 16.70 12.83
CA TYR A 225 16.46 16.55 12.18
C TYR A 225 16.19 17.70 11.22
N VAL A 226 15.29 17.49 10.27
CA VAL A 226 14.79 18.55 9.40
C VAL A 226 13.69 19.30 10.16
N PRO A 227 13.90 20.59 10.50
CA PRO A 227 12.90 21.36 11.23
C PRO A 227 11.67 21.62 10.34
N VAL A 228 10.52 21.83 11.00
CA VAL A 228 9.31 22.35 10.37
C VAL A 228 9.21 23.85 10.62
N ASP A 229 8.56 24.56 9.71
CA ASP A 229 8.19 25.96 9.88
C ASP A 229 6.67 26.11 10.16
N ALA A 230 6.13 27.31 10.02
CA ALA A 230 4.74 27.59 10.32
C ALA A 230 3.77 27.30 9.16
N THR A 231 4.25 26.77 8.02
CA THR A 231 3.44 26.52 6.80
C THR A 231 3.16 25.05 6.58
#